data_96a00cf75d07ec22f859ad90fdcad56d
#
_entry.id   96a00cf75d07ec22f859ad90fdcad56d
#
_cell.length_a   1.000
_cell.length_b   1.000
_cell.length_c   1.000
_cell.angle_alpha   90.00
_cell.angle_beta   90.00
_cell.angle_gamma   90.00
#
_symmetry.space_group_name_H-M   'P 1'
#
loop_
_entity.id
_entity.type
_entity.pdbx_description
1 polymer ?
#
loop_
_entity_poly.entity_id
_entity_poly.type
_entity_poly.pdbx_seq_one_letter_code
_entity_poly.pdbx_strand_id
1 'polypeptide(L)'
;MYNRFGVSILLMTAASVVLAKSQEGGGYSQQLDPWNDEFANTPDLSFSGVASFAHLPHKRCLDVKDAAFDIALLGVPFDSAVSFRPGARFGPYALRSGSRRQRPDRGYSSRLDVNPYSGDLSILDCGDVPVTPFDPATAIKQINSAYRSLLHHPVVSPEKMQTLNMQRGLDGNMHPRIISLGGDHTIVLPILDAVHEVYGPVSVIHFDAHVDTWNPHRYVGSVSVQADVNHGTFFWHAYEKGFIKPNSSIHAGIRTRFGGPQDLEDDVTAGFDLIHTFDLDDFGVDWISEKIKTRIGGGPVVISLDVDVMDPAFVPATGTPESGGWTSRELRRILHSLCGLNIVALDIVELSPAYDTNAEISAIAAADLVYDFLSILALGVEDRKDAVSGTSALKDEL
;
A
#
# COMPACT_ATOMS: atom_id res chain seq x y z
N MET A 1 -40.90 10.64 -59.09
CA MET A 1 -41.88 9.56 -59.42
C MET A 1 -42.00 8.68 -58.17
N TYR A 2 -43.26 8.59 -57.70
CA TYR A 2 -43.84 7.53 -56.84
C TYR A 2 -43.15 7.20 -55.47
N ASN A 3 -43.85 6.99 -54.41
CA ASN A 3 -45.20 7.40 -53.91
C ASN A 3 -45.23 7.01 -52.41
N ARG A 4 -45.95 7.76 -51.61
CA ARG A 4 -46.27 7.54 -50.21
C ARG A 4 -47.10 6.27 -50.02
N PHE A 5 -46.95 5.58 -48.89
CA PHE A 5 -48.09 5.01 -48.16
C PHE A 5 -47.80 5.09 -46.67
N GLY A 6 -48.60 5.88 -45.97
CA GLY A 6 -48.70 5.85 -44.51
C GLY A 6 -49.72 4.77 -44.10
N VAL A 7 -49.47 4.15 -42.98
CA VAL A 7 -50.44 3.35 -42.25
C VAL A 7 -50.49 3.84 -40.81
N SER A 8 -51.58 4.53 -40.49
CA SER A 8 -51.94 4.82 -39.09
C SER A 8 -52.53 3.55 -38.49
N ILE A 9 -52.03 3.14 -37.35
CA ILE A 9 -52.66 2.14 -36.48
C ILE A 9 -53.05 2.81 -35.17
N LEU A 10 -54.33 2.72 -34.92
CA LEU A 10 -55.11 3.29 -33.84
C LEU A 10 -54.79 2.62 -32.50
N LEU A 11 -54.56 3.42 -31.49
CA LEU A 11 -54.47 2.97 -30.08
C LEU A 11 -55.87 2.62 -29.59
N MET A 12 -56.06 1.42 -29.10
CA MET A 12 -57.15 1.09 -28.17
C MET A 12 -56.58 0.79 -26.80
N THR A 13 -56.82 1.70 -25.88
CA THR A 13 -56.62 1.50 -24.45
C THR A 13 -57.75 0.67 -23.86
N ALA A 14 -57.43 -0.50 -23.34
CA ALA A 14 -58.32 -1.22 -22.42
C ALA A 14 -57.73 -1.15 -21.02
N ALA A 15 -58.28 -0.27 -20.20
CA ALA A 15 -58.00 -0.22 -18.76
C ALA A 15 -58.80 -1.33 -18.08
N SER A 16 -58.15 -2.37 -17.65
CA SER A 16 -58.71 -3.37 -16.73
C SER A 16 -58.35 -2.98 -15.30
N VAL A 17 -59.32 -2.42 -14.59
CA VAL A 17 -59.24 -2.22 -13.14
C VAL A 17 -59.45 -3.58 -12.49
N VAL A 18 -58.36 -4.15 -11.95
CA VAL A 18 -58.46 -5.31 -11.07
C VAL A 18 -58.55 -4.78 -9.63
N LEU A 19 -59.73 -4.88 -9.06
CA LEU A 19 -59.96 -4.70 -7.63
C LEU A 19 -59.26 -5.85 -6.89
N ALA A 20 -58.09 -5.56 -6.28
CA ALA A 20 -57.46 -6.47 -5.34
C ALA A 20 -58.26 -6.46 -4.01
N LYS A 21 -58.95 -7.54 -3.71
CA LYS A 21 -59.46 -7.82 -2.37
C LYS A 21 -58.29 -7.91 -1.42
N SER A 22 -58.28 -7.10 -0.37
CA SER A 22 -57.44 -7.27 0.80
C SER A 22 -57.76 -8.62 1.43
N GLN A 23 -56.85 -9.56 1.31
CA GLN A 23 -56.80 -10.70 2.24
C GLN A 23 -55.90 -10.29 3.41
N GLU A 24 -56.50 -9.98 4.51
CA GLU A 24 -55.87 -10.04 5.82
C GLU A 24 -55.58 -11.50 6.16
N GLY A 25 -54.37 -11.79 6.60
CA GLY A 25 -53.97 -13.09 7.16
C GLY A 25 -52.96 -13.88 6.37
N GLY A 26 -51.85 -13.28 6.00
CA GLY A 26 -50.65 -14.02 5.61
C GLY A 26 -49.67 -14.08 6.80
N GLY A 27 -49.67 -15.20 7.52
CA GLY A 27 -48.57 -15.48 8.43
C GLY A 27 -47.26 -15.38 7.61
N TYR A 28 -46.33 -14.55 8.06
CA TYR A 28 -44.97 -14.59 7.58
C TYR A 28 -44.50 -16.04 7.75
N SER A 29 -44.37 -16.78 6.67
CA SER A 29 -43.60 -18.02 6.71
C SER A 29 -42.23 -17.64 7.25
N GLN A 30 -41.82 -18.18 8.38
CA GLN A 30 -40.45 -18.06 8.85
C GLN A 30 -39.58 -18.42 7.66
N GLN A 31 -38.84 -17.41 7.12
CA GLN A 31 -37.93 -17.63 6.02
C GLN A 31 -36.90 -18.62 6.55
N LEU A 32 -36.90 -19.83 6.01
CA LEU A 32 -35.89 -20.84 6.37
C LEU A 32 -34.52 -20.27 6.05
N ASP A 33 -33.67 -20.15 7.05
CA ASP A 33 -32.28 -19.74 6.93
C ASP A 33 -31.37 -20.79 7.58
N PRO A 34 -31.30 -22.00 7.00
CA PRO A 34 -30.58 -23.13 7.60
C PRO A 34 -29.11 -22.85 7.88
N TRP A 35 -28.49 -21.96 7.07
CA TRP A 35 -27.11 -21.60 7.28
C TRP A 35 -26.94 -20.81 8.59
N ASN A 36 -27.73 -19.78 8.80
CA ASN A 36 -27.65 -18.98 10.02
C ASN A 36 -28.13 -19.76 11.25
N ASP A 37 -29.10 -20.66 11.09
CA ASP A 37 -29.61 -21.50 12.16
C ASP A 37 -28.54 -22.48 12.69
N GLU A 38 -27.68 -23.03 11.82
CA GLU A 38 -26.70 -24.06 12.18
C GLU A 38 -25.25 -23.54 12.22
N PHE A 39 -24.90 -22.61 11.37
CA PHE A 39 -23.50 -22.21 11.10
C PHE A 39 -23.26 -20.70 11.17
N ALA A 40 -24.17 -19.92 11.76
CA ALA A 40 -23.97 -18.48 11.97
C ALA A 40 -22.60 -18.21 12.61
N ASN A 41 -21.90 -17.18 12.11
CA ASN A 41 -20.56 -16.78 12.56
C ASN A 41 -19.42 -17.76 12.22
N THR A 42 -19.64 -18.71 11.32
CA THR A 42 -18.52 -19.51 10.79
C THR A 42 -17.64 -18.61 9.92
N PRO A 43 -16.38 -18.36 10.29
CA PRO A 43 -15.50 -17.48 9.52
C PRO A 43 -15.00 -18.20 8.25
N ASP A 44 -14.65 -17.42 7.24
CA ASP A 44 -13.91 -17.93 6.08
C ASP A 44 -12.60 -18.58 6.50
N LEU A 45 -12.25 -19.68 5.85
CA LEU A 45 -10.97 -20.34 6.01
C LEU A 45 -9.93 -19.71 5.05
N SER A 46 -8.65 -20.00 5.29
CA SER A 46 -7.55 -19.44 4.48
C SER A 46 -7.67 -19.68 2.96
N PHE A 47 -8.49 -20.63 2.53
CA PHE A 47 -8.72 -20.96 1.13
C PHE A 47 -10.13 -20.62 0.63
N SER A 48 -11.00 -20.05 1.45
CA SER A 48 -12.38 -19.70 1.11
C SER A 48 -12.62 -18.19 1.20
N GLY A 49 -13.80 -17.75 0.78
CA GLY A 49 -14.23 -16.35 0.81
C GLY A 49 -13.71 -15.49 -0.34
N VAL A 50 -14.11 -14.22 -0.33
CA VAL A 50 -13.67 -13.21 -1.31
C VAL A 50 -12.20 -12.85 -1.02
N ALA A 51 -11.42 -12.65 -2.07
CA ALA A 51 -10.00 -12.29 -1.95
C ALA A 51 -9.81 -10.79 -1.63
N SER A 52 -10.12 -10.38 -0.41
CA SER A 52 -9.59 -9.15 0.18
C SER A 52 -8.27 -9.44 0.90
N PHE A 53 -7.49 -8.42 1.22
CA PHE A 53 -6.25 -8.60 1.98
C PHE A 53 -6.56 -9.16 3.38
N ALA A 54 -5.91 -10.26 3.74
CA ALA A 54 -6.04 -10.92 5.06
C ALA A 54 -7.50 -11.15 5.53
N HIS A 55 -8.44 -11.35 4.61
CA HIS A 55 -9.89 -11.44 4.88
C HIS A 55 -10.48 -10.21 5.58
N LEU A 56 -9.83 -9.05 5.46
CA LEU A 56 -10.33 -7.78 6.00
C LEU A 56 -11.64 -7.36 5.30
N PRO A 57 -12.48 -6.56 5.97
CA PRO A 57 -13.63 -5.94 5.34
C PRO A 57 -13.22 -5.19 4.07
N HIS A 58 -14.01 -5.34 2.99
CA HIS A 58 -13.78 -4.70 1.71
C HIS A 58 -14.89 -3.73 1.36
N LYS A 59 -14.50 -2.57 0.83
CA LYS A 59 -15.40 -1.59 0.17
C LYS A 59 -14.66 -0.95 -1.00
N ARG A 60 -15.40 -0.54 -2.03
CA ARG A 60 -14.85 0.38 -3.03
C ARG A 60 -14.89 1.80 -2.49
N CYS A 61 -13.90 2.19 -1.70
CA CYS A 61 -13.91 3.46 -0.97
C CYS A 61 -14.02 4.69 -1.89
N LEU A 62 -13.52 4.62 -3.12
CA LEU A 62 -13.65 5.69 -4.10
C LEU A 62 -15.10 5.95 -4.55
N ASP A 63 -15.98 4.96 -4.40
CA ASP A 63 -17.40 5.07 -4.75
C ASP A 63 -18.28 5.48 -3.55
N VAL A 64 -17.75 5.41 -2.31
CA VAL A 64 -18.50 5.60 -1.07
C VAL A 64 -17.90 6.73 -0.25
N LYS A 65 -18.45 7.93 -0.41
CA LYS A 65 -17.90 9.18 0.19
C LYS A 65 -17.79 9.18 1.72
N ASP A 66 -18.64 8.42 2.40
CA ASP A 66 -18.73 8.39 3.89
C ASP A 66 -18.09 7.13 4.46
N ALA A 67 -17.32 6.37 3.69
CA ALA A 67 -16.55 5.27 4.25
C ALA A 67 -15.56 5.82 5.28
N ALA A 68 -15.68 5.36 6.53
CA ALA A 68 -14.78 5.75 7.61
C ALA A 68 -13.80 4.62 7.91
N PHE A 69 -12.53 4.96 8.05
CA PHE A 69 -11.45 4.01 8.36
C PHE A 69 -10.23 4.77 8.90
N ASP A 70 -9.41 4.11 9.70
CA ASP A 70 -8.15 4.68 10.19
C ASP A 70 -6.98 4.30 9.27
N ILE A 71 -7.04 3.08 8.71
CA ILE A 71 -6.06 2.58 7.75
C ILE A 71 -6.79 2.01 6.54
N ALA A 72 -6.36 2.41 5.34
CA ALA A 72 -6.83 1.88 4.07
C ALA A 72 -5.73 1.06 3.39
N LEU A 73 -6.10 -0.11 2.84
CA LEU A 73 -5.30 -0.82 1.85
C LEU A 73 -5.86 -0.46 0.47
N LEU A 74 -5.03 0.10 -0.41
CA LEU A 74 -5.44 0.57 -1.73
C LEU A 74 -4.57 -0.06 -2.81
N GLY A 75 -5.15 -0.84 -3.71
CA GLY A 75 -4.44 -1.34 -4.88
C GLY A 75 -4.22 -0.24 -5.92
N VAL A 76 -3.01 -0.20 -6.48
CA VAL A 76 -2.62 0.76 -7.54
C VAL A 76 -2.01 -0.02 -8.71
N PRO A 77 -2.84 -0.62 -9.59
CA PRO A 77 -2.43 -1.57 -10.63
C PRO A 77 -1.86 -0.86 -11.87
N PHE A 78 -0.69 -0.23 -11.75
CA PHE A 78 0.00 0.51 -12.81
C PHE A 78 1.41 -0.06 -13.03
N ASP A 79 1.84 -0.27 -14.29
CA ASP A 79 3.19 -0.73 -14.63
C ASP A 79 3.63 -0.30 -16.05
N SER A 80 3.08 0.83 -16.51
CA SER A 80 3.37 1.32 -17.87
C SER A 80 4.69 2.13 -17.96
N ALA A 81 5.45 2.24 -16.87
CA ALA A 81 6.66 3.05 -16.81
C ALA A 81 7.91 2.27 -16.33
N VAL A 82 7.92 0.96 -16.53
CA VAL A 82 9.03 0.06 -16.18
C VAL A 82 10.08 -0.01 -17.30
N SER A 83 11.34 -0.19 -16.91
CA SER A 83 12.47 -0.24 -17.85
C SER A 83 12.83 -1.64 -18.33
N PHE A 84 12.39 -2.72 -17.64
CA PHE A 84 12.78 -4.09 -17.98
C PHE A 84 11.59 -5.04 -18.08
N ARG A 85 11.14 -5.66 -17.00
CA ARG A 85 10.08 -6.68 -17.02
C ARG A 85 8.75 -6.08 -16.55
N PRO A 86 7.69 -6.02 -17.39
CA PRO A 86 6.37 -5.59 -16.95
C PRO A 86 5.67 -6.71 -16.16
N GLY A 87 4.63 -6.36 -15.41
CA GLY A 87 3.79 -7.31 -14.68
C GLY A 87 3.36 -6.83 -13.31
N ALA A 88 3.95 -5.73 -12.79
CA ALA A 88 3.64 -5.17 -11.48
C ALA A 88 2.19 -4.70 -11.36
N ARG A 89 1.46 -4.41 -12.46
CA ARG A 89 0.02 -4.12 -12.42
C ARG A 89 -0.83 -5.24 -11.80
N PHE A 90 -0.31 -6.45 -11.73
CA PHE A 90 -0.95 -7.58 -11.06
C PHE A 90 -0.49 -7.76 -9.60
N GLY A 91 0.39 -6.88 -9.11
CA GLY A 91 0.88 -6.87 -7.73
C GLY A 91 -0.23 -6.78 -6.69
N PRO A 92 -1.23 -5.86 -6.81
CA PRO A 92 -2.32 -5.79 -5.84
C PRO A 92 -3.12 -7.09 -5.70
N TYR A 93 -3.38 -7.77 -6.81
CA TYR A 93 -4.02 -9.09 -6.80
C TYR A 93 -3.14 -10.13 -6.09
N ALA A 94 -1.84 -10.17 -6.41
CA ALA A 94 -0.92 -11.14 -5.83
C ALA A 94 -0.74 -10.93 -4.33
N LEU A 95 -0.65 -9.69 -3.86
CA LEU A 95 -0.57 -9.34 -2.43
C LEU A 95 -1.80 -9.84 -1.67
N ARG A 96 -3.01 -9.67 -2.22
CA ARG A 96 -4.24 -10.21 -1.63
C ARG A 96 -4.25 -11.74 -1.64
N SER A 97 -3.78 -12.39 -2.73
CA SER A 97 -3.61 -13.84 -2.79
C SER A 97 -2.62 -14.33 -1.73
N GLY A 98 -1.45 -13.73 -1.66
CA GLY A 98 -0.40 -14.08 -0.69
C GLY A 98 -0.82 -13.92 0.77
N SER A 99 -1.73 -12.97 1.05
CA SER A 99 -2.24 -12.70 2.40
C SER A 99 -3.27 -13.69 2.92
N ARG A 100 -3.78 -14.62 2.10
CA ARG A 100 -4.92 -15.50 2.47
C ARG A 100 -4.68 -16.39 3.69
N ARG A 101 -3.42 -16.67 4.06
CA ARG A 101 -3.11 -17.38 5.31
C ARG A 101 -3.16 -16.48 6.54
N GLN A 102 -3.10 -15.16 6.35
CA GLN A 102 -3.26 -14.17 7.40
C GLN A 102 -4.76 -13.99 7.68
N ARG A 103 -5.13 -13.96 8.94
CA ARG A 103 -6.53 -13.85 9.34
C ARG A 103 -6.64 -13.00 10.61
N PRO A 104 -7.71 -12.20 10.75
CA PRO A 104 -7.90 -11.37 11.94
C PRO A 104 -7.90 -12.15 13.25
N ASP A 105 -8.45 -13.37 13.25
CA ASP A 105 -8.51 -14.26 14.40
C ASP A 105 -7.19 -14.96 14.75
N ARG A 106 -6.17 -14.87 13.88
CA ARG A 106 -4.84 -15.48 14.02
C ARG A 106 -3.70 -14.54 13.65
N GLY A 107 -3.89 -13.24 13.85
CA GLY A 107 -2.93 -12.20 13.48
C GLY A 107 -1.97 -11.80 14.60
N TYR A 108 -1.96 -12.46 15.76
CA TYR A 108 -1.12 -12.07 16.88
C TYR A 108 0.36 -12.40 16.66
N SER A 109 1.21 -11.38 16.77
CA SER A 109 2.66 -11.48 16.76
C SER A 109 3.19 -11.57 18.21
N SER A 110 3.70 -12.73 18.60
CA SER A 110 4.33 -12.91 19.93
C SER A 110 5.62 -12.11 20.10
N ARG A 111 6.26 -11.67 19.02
CA ARG A 111 7.48 -10.84 19.04
C ARG A 111 7.15 -9.37 19.30
N LEU A 112 6.08 -8.88 18.71
CA LEU A 112 5.66 -7.47 18.79
C LEU A 112 4.56 -7.25 19.83
N ASP A 113 4.03 -8.32 20.40
CA ASP A 113 2.90 -8.31 21.34
C ASP A 113 1.66 -7.56 20.81
N VAL A 114 1.36 -7.75 19.53
CA VAL A 114 0.26 -7.06 18.84
C VAL A 114 -0.44 -7.98 17.85
N ASN A 115 -1.76 -7.81 17.72
CA ASN A 115 -2.52 -8.27 16.58
C ASN A 115 -3.05 -7.03 15.84
N PRO A 116 -2.47 -6.62 14.72
CA PRO A 116 -2.87 -5.39 14.03
C PRO A 116 -4.31 -5.46 13.51
N TYR A 117 -4.83 -6.66 13.23
CA TYR A 117 -6.18 -6.84 12.68
C TYR A 117 -7.31 -6.75 13.71
N SER A 118 -7.02 -6.97 14.99
CA SER A 118 -8.01 -6.97 16.08
C SER A 118 -7.83 -5.84 17.09
N GLY A 119 -7.02 -4.84 16.73
CA GLY A 119 -6.79 -3.64 17.54
C GLY A 119 -7.93 -2.62 17.43
N ASP A 120 -7.71 -1.46 18.07
CA ASP A 120 -8.69 -0.35 18.11
C ASP A 120 -8.73 0.46 16.81
N LEU A 121 -7.90 0.13 15.79
CA LEU A 121 -7.87 0.81 14.50
C LEU A 121 -8.78 0.10 13.49
N SER A 122 -9.59 0.88 12.79
CA SER A 122 -10.42 0.38 11.70
C SER A 122 -9.60 0.25 10.42
N ILE A 123 -9.39 -0.98 9.95
CA ILE A 123 -8.64 -1.29 8.73
C ILE A 123 -9.61 -1.76 7.65
N LEU A 124 -9.49 -1.18 6.45
CA LEU A 124 -10.39 -1.47 5.33
C LEU A 124 -9.60 -1.73 4.04
N ASP A 125 -9.92 -2.83 3.34
CA ASP A 125 -9.48 -3.03 1.96
C ASP A 125 -10.36 -2.18 1.04
N CYS A 126 -9.80 -1.12 0.48
CA CYS A 126 -10.52 -0.12 -0.31
C CYS A 126 -10.64 -0.47 -1.80
N GLY A 127 -10.19 -1.67 -2.20
CA GLY A 127 -10.16 -2.09 -3.60
C GLY A 127 -9.02 -1.42 -4.37
N ASP A 128 -9.20 -1.24 -5.67
CA ASP A 128 -8.17 -0.73 -6.57
C ASP A 128 -8.56 0.60 -7.21
N VAL A 129 -7.55 1.43 -7.51
CA VAL A 129 -7.71 2.59 -8.38
C VAL A 129 -7.89 2.10 -9.82
N PRO A 130 -8.98 2.46 -10.52
CA PRO A 130 -9.20 2.05 -11.90
C PRO A 130 -8.35 2.89 -12.88
N VAL A 131 -7.04 2.65 -12.87
CA VAL A 131 -6.09 3.38 -13.72
C VAL A 131 -6.15 2.94 -15.17
N THR A 132 -5.97 3.90 -16.11
CA THR A 132 -5.80 3.56 -17.52
C THR A 132 -4.40 2.98 -17.77
N PRO A 133 -4.29 1.84 -18.51
CA PRO A 133 -2.98 1.29 -18.86
C PRO A 133 -2.37 1.94 -20.11
N PHE A 134 -3.11 2.82 -20.82
CA PHE A 134 -2.72 3.32 -22.14
C PHE A 134 -2.15 4.73 -22.13
N ASP A 135 -2.32 5.47 -21.03
CA ASP A 135 -1.87 6.85 -20.88
C ASP A 135 -1.28 7.06 -19.49
N PRO A 136 0.05 6.93 -19.31
CA PRO A 136 0.70 7.10 -18.01
C PRO A 136 0.44 8.47 -17.37
N ALA A 137 0.37 9.55 -18.15
CA ALA A 137 0.10 10.88 -17.58
C ALA A 137 -1.32 10.97 -17.00
N THR A 138 -2.30 10.34 -17.67
CA THR A 138 -3.66 10.23 -17.12
C THR A 138 -3.71 9.29 -15.92
N ALA A 139 -2.99 8.18 -15.96
CA ALA A 139 -2.90 7.24 -14.84
C ALA A 139 -2.35 7.90 -13.56
N ILE A 140 -1.26 8.67 -13.68
CA ILE A 140 -0.70 9.46 -12.58
C ILE A 140 -1.74 10.41 -11.98
N LYS A 141 -2.53 11.10 -12.81
CA LYS A 141 -3.62 11.96 -12.33
C LYS A 141 -4.73 11.19 -11.64
N GLN A 142 -5.09 10.00 -12.13
CA GLN A 142 -6.08 9.13 -11.51
C GLN A 142 -5.61 8.66 -10.13
N ILE A 143 -4.35 8.25 -9.99
CA ILE A 143 -3.75 7.84 -8.71
C ILE A 143 -3.74 9.02 -7.73
N ASN A 144 -3.27 10.20 -8.14
CA ASN A 144 -3.27 11.40 -7.30
C ASN A 144 -4.69 11.74 -6.81
N SER A 145 -5.67 11.76 -7.72
CA SER A 145 -7.05 12.07 -7.36
C SER A 145 -7.65 11.05 -6.40
N ALA A 146 -7.35 9.76 -6.58
CA ALA A 146 -7.79 8.71 -5.69
C ALA A 146 -7.19 8.88 -4.28
N TYR A 147 -5.89 9.14 -4.21
CA TYR A 147 -5.19 9.35 -2.94
C TYR A 147 -5.71 10.57 -2.19
N ARG A 148 -5.86 11.71 -2.87
CA ARG A 148 -6.45 12.94 -2.31
C ARG A 148 -7.85 12.68 -1.78
N SER A 149 -8.68 11.96 -2.51
CA SER A 149 -10.02 11.59 -2.04
C SER A 149 -9.96 10.76 -0.75
N LEU A 150 -9.14 9.72 -0.70
CA LEU A 150 -9.05 8.82 0.46
C LEU A 150 -8.45 9.49 1.69
N LEU A 151 -7.46 10.38 1.53
CA LEU A 151 -6.88 11.13 2.64
C LEU A 151 -7.90 12.05 3.35
N HIS A 152 -9.01 12.41 2.68
CA HIS A 152 -10.07 13.24 3.26
C HIS A 152 -11.29 12.44 3.74
N HIS A 153 -11.21 11.10 3.75
CA HIS A 153 -12.24 10.29 4.38
C HIS A 153 -12.22 10.44 5.90
N PRO A 154 -13.38 10.31 6.58
CA PRO A 154 -13.43 10.37 8.03
C PRO A 154 -12.65 9.20 8.66
N VAL A 155 -11.89 9.49 9.71
CA VAL A 155 -11.26 8.48 10.55
C VAL A 155 -12.23 8.01 11.65
N VAL A 156 -12.07 6.77 12.10
CA VAL A 156 -12.92 6.16 13.14
C VAL A 156 -12.38 6.47 14.53
N SER A 157 -11.07 6.40 14.73
CA SER A 157 -10.41 6.42 16.05
C SER A 157 -9.29 7.48 16.13
N PRO A 158 -9.61 8.79 15.95
CA PRO A 158 -8.59 9.84 15.87
C PRO A 158 -7.75 9.97 17.14
N GLU A 159 -8.33 9.75 18.34
CA GLU A 159 -7.62 9.78 19.62
C GLU A 159 -6.62 8.62 19.72
N LYS A 160 -7.02 7.41 19.31
CA LYS A 160 -6.15 6.25 19.29
C LYS A 160 -4.98 6.47 18.31
N MET A 161 -5.26 6.97 17.10
CA MET A 161 -4.21 7.30 16.13
C MET A 161 -3.19 8.27 16.72
N GLN A 162 -3.64 9.27 17.47
CA GLN A 162 -2.75 10.23 18.13
C GLN A 162 -1.88 9.57 19.22
N THR A 163 -2.40 8.62 20.02
CA THR A 163 -1.60 7.89 21.00
C THR A 163 -0.53 7.01 20.35
N LEU A 164 -0.74 6.59 19.10
CA LEU A 164 0.20 5.82 18.28
C LEU A 164 1.19 6.71 17.51
N ASN A 165 1.31 8.00 17.88
CA ASN A 165 2.17 9.00 17.23
C ASN A 165 1.79 9.34 15.78
N MET A 166 0.57 9.07 15.36
CA MET A 166 0.06 9.52 14.07
C MET A 166 -0.37 10.98 14.21
N GLN A 167 0.41 11.89 13.64
CA GLN A 167 0.16 13.32 13.75
C GLN A 167 -0.94 13.77 12.78
N ARG A 168 -1.52 14.93 13.10
CA ARG A 168 -2.53 15.61 12.28
C ARG A 168 -1.89 16.26 11.06
N GLY A 169 -2.69 16.48 10.01
CA GLY A 169 -2.30 17.29 8.87
C GLY A 169 -2.17 18.79 9.20
N LEU A 170 -1.71 19.56 8.23
CA LEU A 170 -1.57 21.02 8.33
C LEU A 170 -2.91 21.74 8.55
N ASP A 171 -3.99 21.12 8.14
CA ASP A 171 -5.37 21.59 8.36
C ASP A 171 -5.89 21.33 9.79
N GLY A 172 -5.08 20.68 10.64
CA GLY A 172 -5.42 20.31 12.01
C GLY A 172 -6.27 19.05 12.16
N ASN A 173 -6.66 18.40 11.05
CA ASN A 173 -7.44 17.19 11.08
C ASN A 173 -6.56 15.94 11.15
N MET A 174 -7.13 14.84 11.68
CA MET A 174 -6.54 13.51 11.56
C MET A 174 -6.96 12.90 10.20
N HIS A 175 -6.00 12.40 9.45
CA HIS A 175 -6.22 11.78 8.16
C HIS A 175 -5.92 10.28 8.22
N PRO A 176 -6.64 9.44 7.44
CA PRO A 176 -6.33 8.03 7.35
C PRO A 176 -4.89 7.77 6.91
N ARG A 177 -4.33 6.64 7.31
CA ARG A 177 -3.08 6.12 6.76
C ARG A 177 -3.39 5.18 5.60
N ILE A 178 -2.72 5.37 4.47
CA ILE A 178 -2.95 4.56 3.28
C ILE A 178 -1.71 3.68 3.07
N ILE A 179 -1.94 2.37 2.94
CA ILE A 179 -0.95 1.40 2.50
C ILE A 179 -1.29 1.05 1.06
N SER A 180 -0.41 1.43 0.13
CA SER A 180 -0.57 1.13 -1.29
C SER A 180 -0.05 -0.27 -1.60
N LEU A 181 -0.92 -1.10 -2.16
CA LEU A 181 -0.56 -2.35 -2.79
C LEU A 181 -0.21 -2.01 -4.24
N GLY A 182 1.09 -1.87 -4.54
CA GLY A 182 1.55 -1.24 -5.77
C GLY A 182 1.53 -2.11 -7.00
N GLY A 183 1.64 -1.38 -8.04
CA GLY A 183 2.20 -1.51 -9.33
C GLY A 183 3.70 -1.23 -9.36
N ASP A 184 4.16 -0.55 -10.43
CA ASP A 184 5.55 -0.10 -10.54
C ASP A 184 5.83 1.10 -9.58
N HIS A 185 7.10 1.40 -9.36
CA HIS A 185 7.52 2.40 -8.38
C HIS A 185 7.11 3.85 -8.74
N THR A 186 6.77 4.13 -10.00
CA THR A 186 6.30 5.46 -10.44
C THR A 186 5.07 5.94 -9.67
N ILE A 187 4.26 5.03 -9.11
CA ILE A 187 3.05 5.38 -8.35
C ILE A 187 3.33 6.27 -7.14
N VAL A 188 4.57 6.26 -6.64
CA VAL A 188 4.96 7.04 -5.44
C VAL A 188 4.98 8.54 -5.74
N LEU A 189 5.25 8.97 -6.97
CA LEU A 189 5.20 10.40 -7.31
C LEU A 189 3.82 11.05 -7.06
N PRO A 190 2.70 10.54 -7.60
CA PRO A 190 1.38 11.06 -7.30
C PRO A 190 0.93 10.85 -5.84
N ILE A 191 1.47 9.85 -5.14
CA ILE A 191 1.24 9.64 -3.70
C ILE A 191 1.91 10.77 -2.91
N LEU A 192 3.17 11.07 -3.18
CA LEU A 192 3.91 12.15 -2.52
C LEU A 192 3.26 13.52 -2.75
N ASP A 193 2.73 13.77 -3.96
CA ASP A 193 1.97 14.99 -4.27
C ASP A 193 0.72 15.13 -3.35
N ALA A 194 -0.07 14.07 -3.23
CA ALA A 194 -1.26 14.07 -2.38
C ALA A 194 -0.91 14.18 -0.87
N VAL A 195 0.13 13.49 -0.44
CA VAL A 195 0.62 13.53 0.95
C VAL A 195 1.19 14.91 1.29
N HIS A 196 1.93 15.53 0.37
CA HIS A 196 2.47 16.88 0.52
C HIS A 196 1.36 17.93 0.74
N GLU A 197 0.23 17.81 0.08
CA GLU A 197 -0.92 18.72 0.29
C GLU A 197 -1.41 18.68 1.74
N VAL A 198 -1.40 17.51 2.37
CA VAL A 198 -1.90 17.31 3.74
C VAL A 198 -0.84 17.62 4.80
N TYR A 199 0.40 17.22 4.58
CA TYR A 199 1.45 17.24 5.62
C TYR A 199 2.60 18.18 5.32
N GLY A 200 2.64 18.84 4.15
CA GLY A 200 3.82 19.54 3.65
C GLY A 200 4.92 18.59 3.19
N PRO A 201 6.15 19.09 3.01
CA PRO A 201 7.29 18.26 2.60
C PRO A 201 7.56 17.13 3.60
N VAL A 202 7.67 15.90 3.10
CA VAL A 202 7.86 14.70 3.91
C VAL A 202 9.28 14.12 3.79
N SER A 203 9.71 13.38 4.80
CA SER A 203 10.87 12.51 4.69
C SER A 203 10.48 11.18 4.02
N VAL A 204 11.41 10.52 3.35
CA VAL A 204 11.18 9.21 2.74
C VAL A 204 12.19 8.20 3.29
N ILE A 205 11.69 7.04 3.71
CA ILE A 205 12.48 5.83 3.91
C ILE A 205 12.22 4.95 2.70
N HIS A 206 13.22 4.76 1.87
CA HIS A 206 13.14 4.01 0.64
C HIS A 206 13.92 2.71 0.76
N PHE A 207 13.24 1.58 0.74
CA PHE A 207 13.83 0.24 0.72
C PHE A 207 13.84 -0.27 -0.72
N ASP A 208 15.04 -0.45 -1.29
CA ASP A 208 15.19 -0.77 -2.70
C ASP A 208 16.61 -1.25 -3.02
N ALA A 209 16.78 -1.97 -4.11
CA ALA A 209 18.08 -2.20 -4.73
C ALA A 209 18.59 -0.98 -5.49
N HIS A 210 17.69 -0.08 -5.91
CA HIS A 210 17.91 1.08 -6.78
C HIS A 210 17.72 2.40 -6.02
N VAL A 211 18.13 3.52 -6.61
CA VAL A 211 17.97 4.85 -5.97
C VAL A 211 16.74 5.61 -6.43
N ASP A 212 16.27 5.37 -7.65
CA ASP A 212 15.09 6.01 -8.26
C ASP A 212 15.09 7.56 -8.25
N THR A 213 16.26 8.11 -7.99
CA THR A 213 16.59 9.54 -8.04
C THR A 213 17.35 9.91 -9.32
N TRP A 214 17.44 9.01 -10.31
CA TRP A 214 18.13 9.31 -11.55
C TRP A 214 17.57 10.55 -12.21
N ASN A 215 18.48 11.43 -12.64
CA ASN A 215 18.11 12.64 -13.35
C ASN A 215 17.55 12.29 -14.74
N PRO A 216 16.27 12.64 -15.04
CA PRO A 216 15.63 12.26 -16.30
C PRO A 216 16.38 12.76 -17.54
N HIS A 217 17.10 13.89 -17.45
CA HIS A 217 17.89 14.41 -18.57
C HIS A 217 19.09 13.53 -18.97
N ARG A 218 19.47 12.59 -18.09
CA ARG A 218 20.57 11.64 -18.34
C ARG A 218 20.11 10.19 -18.32
N TYR A 219 18.86 9.94 -17.95
CA TYR A 219 18.31 8.58 -17.86
C TYR A 219 18.05 8.02 -19.26
N VAL A 220 18.61 6.84 -19.53
CA VAL A 220 18.50 6.21 -20.87
C VAL A 220 17.05 5.86 -21.14
N GLY A 221 16.51 6.38 -22.24
CA GLY A 221 15.10 6.18 -22.62
C GLY A 221 14.18 7.35 -22.30
N SER A 222 14.59 8.33 -21.49
CA SER A 222 13.88 9.59 -21.27
C SER A 222 13.98 10.49 -22.50
N VAL A 223 13.18 10.21 -23.51
CA VAL A 223 13.22 10.91 -24.82
C VAL A 223 12.04 11.86 -25.03
N SER A 224 11.17 11.98 -24.05
CA SER A 224 10.02 12.88 -24.08
C SER A 224 9.55 13.20 -22.65
N VAL A 225 8.81 14.28 -22.46
CA VAL A 225 8.22 14.67 -21.16
C VAL A 225 7.41 13.52 -20.54
N GLN A 226 6.80 12.68 -21.36
CA GLN A 226 6.08 11.50 -20.90
C GLN A 226 7.03 10.42 -20.37
N ALA A 227 8.14 10.19 -21.07
CA ALA A 227 9.13 9.18 -20.72
C ALA A 227 10.04 9.62 -19.56
N ASP A 228 10.10 10.92 -19.27
CA ASP A 228 10.89 11.48 -18.17
C ASP A 228 10.37 11.03 -16.78
N VAL A 229 9.08 10.69 -16.69
CA VAL A 229 8.45 10.17 -15.45
C VAL A 229 8.32 8.66 -15.55
N ASN A 230 9.20 7.95 -14.85
CA ASN A 230 9.27 6.49 -14.83
C ASN A 230 9.76 6.00 -13.47
N HIS A 231 9.80 4.67 -13.27
CA HIS A 231 10.14 4.07 -11.99
C HIS A 231 11.55 4.39 -11.48
N GLY A 232 12.49 4.80 -12.35
CA GLY A 232 13.84 5.19 -11.93
C GLY A 232 14.04 6.70 -11.69
N THR A 233 13.06 7.55 -12.05
CA THR A 233 13.24 9.02 -12.04
C THR A 233 12.23 9.74 -11.14
N PHE A 234 11.26 9.06 -10.59
CA PHE A 234 10.13 9.69 -9.91
C PHE A 234 10.53 10.48 -8.65
N PHE A 235 11.57 10.07 -7.91
CA PHE A 235 12.07 10.84 -6.77
C PHE A 235 12.77 12.12 -7.19
N TRP A 236 13.44 12.14 -8.34
CA TRP A 236 13.97 13.40 -8.88
C TRP A 236 12.85 14.42 -9.12
N HIS A 237 11.75 13.98 -9.74
CA HIS A 237 10.59 14.84 -9.93
C HIS A 237 9.92 15.26 -8.62
N ALA A 238 9.87 14.39 -7.63
CA ALA A 238 9.35 14.72 -6.30
C ALA A 238 10.22 15.78 -5.60
N TYR A 239 11.55 15.68 -5.74
CA TYR A 239 12.49 16.70 -5.27
C TYR A 239 12.27 18.03 -5.95
N GLU A 240 12.27 18.10 -7.30
CA GLU A 240 12.06 19.32 -8.06
C GLU A 240 10.74 20.04 -7.71
N LYS A 241 9.70 19.27 -7.37
CA LYS A 241 8.39 19.77 -6.95
C LYS A 241 8.33 20.17 -5.47
N GLY A 242 9.36 19.90 -4.69
CA GLY A 242 9.42 20.22 -3.27
C GLY A 242 8.56 19.32 -2.38
N PHE A 243 8.20 18.11 -2.84
CA PHE A 243 7.42 17.16 -2.03
C PHE A 243 8.27 16.50 -0.96
N ILE A 244 9.58 16.40 -1.18
CA ILE A 244 10.56 15.79 -0.28
C ILE A 244 11.21 16.87 0.57
N LYS A 245 11.26 16.65 1.88
CA LYS A 245 11.95 17.54 2.82
C LYS A 245 13.46 17.46 2.58
N PRO A 246 14.16 18.59 2.44
CA PRO A 246 15.59 18.62 2.18
C PRO A 246 16.41 17.85 3.23
N ASN A 247 17.37 17.06 2.76
CA ASN A 247 18.34 16.34 3.59
C ASN A 247 17.74 15.46 4.71
N SER A 248 16.59 14.87 4.48
CA SER A 248 15.88 14.09 5.50
C SER A 248 15.39 12.72 5.01
N SER A 249 15.79 12.31 3.82
CA SER A 249 15.41 11.03 3.24
C SER A 249 16.60 10.07 3.20
N ILE A 250 16.32 8.76 3.05
CA ILE A 250 17.34 7.73 3.05
C ILE A 250 16.92 6.53 2.20
N HIS A 251 17.85 6.05 1.38
CA HIS A 251 17.77 4.76 0.71
C HIS A 251 18.39 3.66 1.57
N ALA A 252 17.83 2.46 1.53
CA ALA A 252 18.31 1.32 2.29
C ALA A 252 18.20 0.01 1.49
N GLY A 253 19.35 -0.64 1.25
CA GLY A 253 19.44 -1.88 0.49
C GLY A 253 20.10 -1.72 -0.88
N ILE A 254 20.71 -0.58 -1.15
CA ILE A 254 21.24 -0.21 -2.47
C ILE A 254 22.40 -1.12 -2.88
N ARG A 255 22.31 -1.64 -4.09
CA ARG A 255 23.34 -2.48 -4.72
C ARG A 255 23.39 -2.38 -6.24
N THR A 256 22.54 -1.55 -6.84
CA THR A 256 22.57 -1.26 -8.27
C THR A 256 23.90 -0.67 -8.71
N ARG A 257 24.18 -0.76 -10.00
CA ARG A 257 25.34 -0.11 -10.62
C ARG A 257 24.94 1.26 -11.15
N PHE A 258 25.75 2.26 -10.85
CA PHE A 258 25.58 3.63 -11.31
C PHE A 258 26.27 3.86 -12.64
N GLY A 259 25.81 4.84 -13.41
CA GLY A 259 26.48 5.33 -14.62
C GLY A 259 27.80 6.03 -14.30
N GLY A 260 27.93 6.60 -13.11
CA GLY A 260 29.12 7.26 -12.60
C GLY A 260 28.88 8.01 -11.30
N PRO A 261 29.89 8.73 -10.78
CA PRO A 261 29.78 9.51 -9.54
C PRO A 261 28.68 10.57 -9.57
N GLN A 262 28.32 11.05 -10.77
CA GLN A 262 27.29 12.08 -10.93
C GLN A 262 25.91 11.60 -10.46
N ASP A 263 25.60 10.33 -10.60
CA ASP A 263 24.31 9.78 -10.11
C ASP A 263 24.20 9.90 -8.59
N LEU A 264 25.34 9.70 -7.88
CA LEU A 264 25.40 9.88 -6.42
C LEU A 264 25.33 11.36 -6.00
N GLU A 265 25.93 12.26 -6.79
CA GLU A 265 25.82 13.71 -6.55
C GLU A 265 24.38 14.20 -6.74
N ASP A 266 23.68 13.67 -7.73
CA ASP A 266 22.27 13.95 -7.97
C ASP A 266 21.40 13.41 -6.84
N ASP A 267 21.68 12.21 -6.34
CA ASP A 267 20.99 11.59 -5.24
C ASP A 267 21.09 12.43 -3.94
N VAL A 268 22.29 12.86 -3.60
CA VAL A 268 22.52 13.79 -2.47
C VAL A 268 21.77 15.11 -2.70
N THR A 269 21.74 15.62 -3.94
CA THR A 269 21.02 16.85 -4.31
C THR A 269 19.51 16.67 -4.10
N ALA A 270 18.95 15.50 -4.43
CA ALA A 270 17.56 15.16 -4.19
C ALA A 270 17.23 15.00 -2.69
N GLY A 271 18.25 15.02 -1.81
CA GLY A 271 18.08 15.06 -0.34
C GLY A 271 18.18 13.71 0.35
N PHE A 272 18.66 12.69 -0.33
CA PHE A 272 18.82 11.33 0.21
C PHE A 272 20.21 11.09 0.81
N ASP A 273 20.28 10.21 1.78
CA ASP A 273 21.45 9.49 2.26
C ASP A 273 21.29 8.02 1.85
N LEU A 274 22.36 7.23 1.92
CA LEU A 274 22.40 5.91 1.35
C LEU A 274 22.93 4.88 2.35
N ILE A 275 22.26 3.71 2.38
CA ILE A 275 22.70 2.49 3.04
C ILE A 275 22.83 1.41 1.96
N HIS A 276 24.05 0.89 1.81
CA HIS A 276 24.29 -0.24 0.91
C HIS A 276 23.79 -1.54 1.52
N THR A 277 23.43 -2.51 0.68
CA THR A 277 23.06 -3.85 1.16
C THR A 277 24.11 -4.45 2.08
N PHE A 278 25.40 -4.30 1.76
CA PHE A 278 26.52 -4.88 2.51
C PHE A 278 26.75 -4.22 3.89
N ASP A 279 26.23 -3.01 4.13
CA ASP A 279 26.31 -2.37 5.44
C ASP A 279 25.61 -3.22 6.52
N LEU A 280 24.68 -4.11 6.13
CA LEU A 280 24.06 -5.05 7.05
C LEU A 280 25.07 -6.08 7.61
N ASP A 281 25.97 -6.57 6.75
CA ASP A 281 27.01 -7.53 7.15
C ASP A 281 28.08 -6.84 8.00
N ASP A 282 28.42 -5.61 7.68
CA ASP A 282 29.48 -4.85 8.33
C ASP A 282 29.06 -4.27 9.69
N PHE A 283 27.80 -3.80 9.82
CA PHE A 283 27.34 -3.04 10.99
C PHE A 283 26.11 -3.63 11.68
N GLY A 284 25.36 -4.49 11.03
CA GLY A 284 24.17 -5.15 11.56
C GLY A 284 22.89 -4.31 11.53
N VAL A 285 21.77 -4.98 11.85
CA VAL A 285 20.41 -4.40 11.78
C VAL A 285 20.25 -3.18 12.69
N ASP A 286 20.83 -3.20 13.87
CA ASP A 286 20.63 -2.12 14.85
C ASP A 286 21.26 -0.81 14.37
N TRP A 287 22.44 -0.88 13.73
CA TRP A 287 23.07 0.29 13.14
C TRP A 287 22.25 0.87 11.98
N ILE A 288 21.75 0.01 11.08
CA ILE A 288 20.86 0.43 9.99
C ILE A 288 19.63 1.15 10.55
N SER A 289 19.00 0.56 11.54
CA SER A 289 17.81 1.10 12.18
C SER A 289 18.05 2.48 12.80
N GLU A 290 19.17 2.65 13.50
CA GLU A 290 19.52 3.94 14.12
C GLU A 290 19.93 4.99 13.07
N LYS A 291 20.63 4.61 12.01
CA LYS A 291 20.95 5.50 10.89
C LYS A 291 19.67 6.02 10.23
N ILE A 292 18.70 5.15 9.94
CA ILE A 292 17.40 5.53 9.39
C ILE A 292 16.69 6.54 10.32
N LYS A 293 16.50 6.19 11.59
CA LYS A 293 15.78 7.04 12.56
C LYS A 293 16.43 8.40 12.75
N THR A 294 17.76 8.41 12.83
CA THR A 294 18.54 9.65 12.98
C THR A 294 18.34 10.57 11.77
N ARG A 295 18.33 10.00 10.56
CA ARG A 295 18.17 10.76 9.32
C ARG A 295 16.76 11.34 9.18
N ILE A 296 15.73 10.56 9.50
CA ILE A 296 14.32 10.93 9.37
C ILE A 296 13.89 11.93 10.44
N GLY A 297 14.31 11.73 11.69
CA GLY A 297 13.86 12.53 12.83
C GLY A 297 12.38 12.31 13.16
N GLY A 298 11.70 13.34 13.70
CA GLY A 298 10.31 13.21 14.22
C GLY A 298 9.21 13.75 13.31
N GLY A 299 9.52 14.15 12.08
CA GLY A 299 8.54 14.70 11.12
C GLY A 299 7.69 13.62 10.42
N PRO A 300 6.77 14.03 9.54
CA PRO A 300 6.01 13.12 8.72
C PRO A 300 6.93 12.34 7.77
N VAL A 301 6.72 11.01 7.70
CA VAL A 301 7.54 10.11 6.89
C VAL A 301 6.67 9.19 6.02
N VAL A 302 7.11 9.00 4.78
CA VAL A 302 6.60 7.97 3.88
C VAL A 302 7.58 6.81 3.86
N ILE A 303 7.08 5.58 3.96
CA ILE A 303 7.87 4.36 3.74
C ILE A 303 7.50 3.84 2.36
N SER A 304 8.48 3.80 1.46
CA SER A 304 8.35 3.23 0.13
C SER A 304 9.22 1.98 0.03
N LEU A 305 8.62 0.85 -0.32
CA LEU A 305 9.29 -0.43 -0.32
C LEU A 305 9.14 -1.14 -1.67
N ASP A 306 10.25 -1.17 -2.41
CA ASP A 306 10.41 -2.08 -3.55
C ASP A 306 10.71 -3.49 -3.06
N VAL A 307 10.00 -4.48 -3.58
CA VAL A 307 10.24 -5.88 -3.20
C VAL A 307 11.61 -6.38 -3.63
N ASP A 308 12.27 -5.70 -4.58
CA ASP A 308 13.59 -6.07 -5.07
C ASP A 308 14.74 -5.70 -4.11
N VAL A 309 14.45 -4.97 -3.02
CA VAL A 309 15.38 -4.85 -1.89
C VAL A 309 15.80 -6.22 -1.34
N MET A 310 14.89 -7.19 -1.44
CA MET A 310 15.17 -8.58 -1.08
C MET A 310 15.91 -9.31 -2.20
N ASP A 311 16.70 -10.31 -1.80
CA ASP A 311 17.41 -11.15 -2.77
C ASP A 311 16.41 -11.96 -3.63
N PRO A 312 16.66 -12.11 -4.93
CA PRO A 312 15.83 -12.92 -5.83
C PRO A 312 15.66 -14.39 -5.42
N ALA A 313 16.50 -14.89 -4.51
CA ALA A 313 16.31 -16.22 -3.91
C ALA A 313 15.07 -16.29 -3.01
N PHE A 314 14.63 -15.16 -2.45
CA PHE A 314 13.44 -15.02 -1.60
C PHE A 314 12.27 -14.40 -2.35
N VAL A 315 12.53 -13.44 -3.23
CA VAL A 315 11.52 -12.72 -4.01
C VAL A 315 11.93 -12.65 -5.48
N PRO A 316 11.77 -13.74 -6.24
CA PRO A 316 12.06 -13.74 -7.68
C PRO A 316 11.09 -12.90 -8.51
N ALA A 317 9.89 -12.58 -7.98
CA ALA A 317 8.81 -11.92 -8.70
C ALA A 317 8.94 -10.40 -8.67
N THR A 318 9.98 -9.88 -9.34
CA THR A 318 10.14 -8.44 -9.55
C THR A 318 10.57 -8.13 -10.98
N GLY A 319 10.40 -6.87 -11.38
CA GLY A 319 10.75 -6.36 -12.70
C GLY A 319 12.26 -6.26 -12.93
N THR A 320 12.99 -5.76 -11.96
CA THR A 320 14.42 -5.42 -12.02
C THR A 320 15.22 -6.11 -10.90
N PRO A 321 15.31 -7.45 -10.92
CA PRO A 321 15.98 -8.19 -9.85
C PRO A 321 17.48 -7.94 -9.81
N GLU A 322 18.01 -7.63 -8.63
CA GLU A 322 19.43 -7.51 -8.33
C GLU A 322 19.85 -8.59 -7.31
N SER A 323 20.95 -9.30 -7.58
CA SER A 323 21.46 -10.32 -6.67
C SER A 323 22.18 -9.72 -5.44
N GLY A 324 22.24 -10.45 -4.35
CA GLY A 324 22.91 -10.01 -3.11
C GLY A 324 22.03 -9.12 -2.23
N GLY A 325 20.70 -9.27 -2.30
CA GLY A 325 19.74 -8.54 -1.50
C GLY A 325 19.57 -9.08 -0.09
N TRP A 326 18.79 -8.37 0.73
CA TRP A 326 18.46 -8.81 2.08
C TRP A 326 17.51 -9.99 2.08
N THR A 327 17.57 -10.80 3.13
CA THR A 327 16.55 -11.82 3.39
C THR A 327 15.28 -11.18 3.92
N SER A 328 14.14 -11.84 3.74
CA SER A 328 12.87 -11.38 4.32
C SER A 328 12.95 -11.22 5.85
N ARG A 329 13.72 -12.05 6.55
CA ARG A 329 13.90 -11.95 8.01
C ARG A 329 14.67 -10.69 8.42
N GLU A 330 15.71 -10.31 7.69
CA GLU A 330 16.51 -9.10 7.94
C GLU A 330 15.69 -7.85 7.73
N LEU A 331 15.03 -7.76 6.58
CA LEU A 331 14.15 -6.63 6.25
C LEU A 331 13.03 -6.46 7.30
N ARG A 332 12.34 -7.54 7.67
CA ARG A 332 11.31 -7.51 8.71
C ARG A 332 11.84 -7.02 10.07
N ARG A 333 13.07 -7.40 10.45
CA ARG A 333 13.70 -6.87 11.67
C ARG A 333 13.94 -5.36 11.60
N ILE A 334 14.38 -4.87 10.44
CA ILE A 334 14.57 -3.43 10.22
C ILE A 334 13.22 -2.71 10.29
N LEU A 335 12.19 -3.21 9.61
CA LEU A 335 10.83 -2.62 9.65
C LEU A 335 10.29 -2.56 11.08
N HIS A 336 10.40 -3.63 11.86
CA HIS A 336 9.94 -3.65 13.25
C HIS A 336 10.62 -2.58 14.12
N SER A 337 11.86 -2.21 13.80
CA SER A 337 12.57 -1.16 14.53
C SER A 337 11.99 0.25 14.28
N LEU A 338 11.20 0.44 13.22
CA LEU A 338 10.64 1.73 12.81
C LEU A 338 9.33 2.08 13.53
N CYS A 339 8.87 1.23 14.46
CA CYS A 339 7.71 1.54 15.31
C CYS A 339 7.81 2.93 15.93
N GLY A 340 6.67 3.64 16.01
CA GLY A 340 6.54 4.95 16.64
C GLY A 340 7.14 6.10 15.83
N LEU A 341 7.55 5.93 14.56
CA LEU A 341 7.71 7.03 13.63
C LEU A 341 6.34 7.61 13.23
N ASN A 342 6.29 8.90 12.88
CA ASN A 342 5.08 9.51 12.34
C ASN A 342 4.91 9.12 10.87
N ILE A 343 4.49 7.89 10.63
CA ILE A 343 4.28 7.35 9.28
C ILE A 343 2.96 7.89 8.73
N VAL A 344 3.00 8.55 7.57
CA VAL A 344 1.83 9.18 6.94
C VAL A 344 1.31 8.41 5.74
N ALA A 345 2.17 7.67 5.04
CA ALA A 345 1.80 6.74 3.97
C ALA A 345 2.85 5.63 3.86
N LEU A 346 2.44 4.50 3.32
CA LEU A 346 3.30 3.35 3.02
C LEU A 346 2.92 2.78 1.66
N ASP A 347 3.90 2.21 0.99
CA ASP A 347 3.64 1.44 -0.22
C ASP A 347 4.54 0.19 -0.29
N ILE A 348 4.09 -0.78 -1.05
CA ILE A 348 4.86 -1.94 -1.48
C ILE A 348 4.68 -2.12 -2.97
N VAL A 349 5.78 -2.09 -3.73
CA VAL A 349 5.78 -1.96 -5.19
C VAL A 349 6.63 -3.02 -5.88
N GLU A 350 6.57 -3.04 -7.21
CA GLU A 350 7.34 -3.88 -8.14
C GLU A 350 7.12 -5.39 -8.00
N LEU A 351 6.10 -5.83 -7.24
CA LEU A 351 5.71 -7.23 -7.22
C LEU A 351 5.09 -7.62 -8.57
N SER A 352 5.82 -8.41 -9.35
CA SER A 352 5.45 -8.88 -10.69
C SER A 352 5.16 -10.39 -10.68
N PRO A 353 3.92 -10.82 -10.37
CA PRO A 353 3.61 -12.23 -10.07
C PRO A 353 3.82 -13.18 -11.25
N ALA A 354 3.93 -12.68 -12.47
CA ALA A 354 4.28 -13.51 -13.63
C ALA A 354 5.65 -14.19 -13.52
N TYR A 355 6.52 -13.68 -12.66
CA TYR A 355 7.87 -14.24 -12.40
C TYR A 355 7.96 -14.99 -11.08
N ASP A 356 6.84 -15.13 -10.36
CA ASP A 356 6.80 -15.90 -9.11
C ASP A 356 6.83 -17.42 -9.39
N THR A 357 7.15 -18.15 -8.34
CA THR A 357 7.02 -19.61 -8.38
C THR A 357 5.54 -20.02 -8.31
N ASN A 358 5.22 -21.26 -8.71
CA ASN A 358 3.87 -21.81 -8.54
C ASN A 358 3.40 -21.87 -7.07
N ALA A 359 4.32 -21.66 -6.11
CA ALA A 359 4.04 -21.61 -4.68
C ALA A 359 3.77 -20.19 -4.18
N GLU A 360 3.78 -19.19 -5.06
CA GLU A 360 3.51 -17.78 -4.74
C GLU A 360 4.41 -17.23 -3.60
N ILE A 361 5.68 -17.66 -3.55
CA ILE A 361 6.58 -17.35 -2.43
C ILE A 361 6.85 -15.83 -2.31
N SER A 362 6.94 -15.12 -3.44
CA SER A 362 7.14 -13.68 -3.45
C SER A 362 5.89 -12.95 -2.95
N ALA A 363 4.72 -13.37 -3.43
CA ALA A 363 3.44 -12.80 -3.01
C ALA A 363 3.20 -12.99 -1.50
N ILE A 364 3.55 -14.17 -0.95
CA ILE A 364 3.46 -14.46 0.48
C ILE A 364 4.44 -13.58 1.27
N ALA A 365 5.70 -13.48 0.83
CA ALA A 365 6.71 -12.66 1.49
C ALA A 365 6.31 -11.19 1.50
N ALA A 366 5.83 -10.66 0.37
CA ALA A 366 5.35 -9.28 0.25
C ALA A 366 4.10 -9.02 1.10
N ALA A 367 3.17 -9.96 1.17
CA ALA A 367 2.01 -9.85 2.06
C ALA A 367 2.41 -9.82 3.55
N ASP A 368 3.46 -10.56 3.95
CA ASP A 368 4.01 -10.49 5.31
C ASP A 368 4.61 -9.11 5.62
N LEU A 369 5.18 -8.41 4.63
CA LEU A 369 5.65 -7.03 4.83
C LEU A 369 4.49 -6.04 5.04
N VAL A 370 3.36 -6.22 4.35
CA VAL A 370 2.14 -5.43 4.61
C VAL A 370 1.61 -5.70 6.02
N TYR A 371 1.66 -6.95 6.49
CA TYR A 371 1.34 -7.27 7.89
C TYR A 371 2.29 -6.54 8.86
N ASP A 372 3.59 -6.47 8.56
CA ASP A 372 4.55 -5.73 9.37
C ASP A 372 4.26 -4.22 9.34
N PHE A 373 3.87 -3.64 8.20
CA PHE A 373 3.40 -2.25 8.12
C PHE A 373 2.22 -1.99 9.04
N LEU A 374 1.20 -2.85 9.00
CA LEU A 374 0.06 -2.75 9.89
C LEU A 374 0.47 -2.88 11.37
N SER A 375 1.42 -3.78 11.67
CA SER A 375 1.93 -3.99 13.02
C SER A 375 2.66 -2.77 13.57
N ILE A 376 3.54 -2.14 12.78
CA ILE A 376 4.26 -0.93 13.22
C ILE A 376 3.34 0.28 13.37
N LEU A 377 2.26 0.37 12.59
CA LEU A 377 1.23 1.40 12.75
C LEU A 377 0.38 1.18 14.02
N ALA A 378 0.20 -0.07 14.43
CA ALA A 378 -0.58 -0.41 15.63
C ALA A 378 0.21 -0.28 16.95
N LEU A 379 1.53 0.00 16.89
CA LEU A 379 2.42 0.13 18.04
C LEU A 379 2.81 1.59 18.30
N GLY A 380 2.67 2.01 19.55
CA GLY A 380 3.08 3.34 20.01
C GLY A 380 4.58 3.46 20.31
N VAL A 381 4.98 4.67 20.70
CA VAL A 381 6.38 4.97 21.06
C VAL A 381 6.84 4.20 22.32
N GLU A 382 5.93 3.95 23.26
CA GLU A 382 6.23 3.28 24.53
C GLU A 382 6.43 1.77 24.34
N ASP A 383 5.75 1.17 23.38
CA ASP A 383 5.83 -0.26 23.05
C ASP A 383 7.19 -0.67 22.43
N ARG A 384 8.00 0.33 22.02
CA ARG A 384 9.33 0.16 21.42
C ARG A 384 10.31 -0.61 22.28
N LYS A 385 10.31 -0.37 23.59
CA LYS A 385 11.38 -0.87 24.48
C LYS A 385 11.32 -2.38 24.62
N ASP A 386 10.12 -2.93 24.58
CA ASP A 386 9.87 -4.36 24.77
C ASP A 386 9.98 -5.14 23.45
N ALA A 387 9.54 -4.56 22.34
CA ALA A 387 9.60 -5.17 21.00
C ALA A 387 11.05 -5.36 20.47
N VAL A 388 11.97 -4.43 20.77
CA VAL A 388 13.37 -4.49 20.32
C VAL A 388 14.23 -5.33 21.23
N SER A 389 13.99 -5.31 22.55
CA SER A 389 14.80 -6.03 23.52
C SER A 389 14.58 -7.56 23.55
N GLY A 390 13.49 -8.05 22.97
CA GLY A 390 13.13 -9.48 23.02
C GLY A 390 12.91 -10.01 24.43
N THR A 391 12.81 -9.13 25.40
CA THR A 391 12.49 -9.44 26.80
C THR A 391 10.98 -9.28 27.00
N SER A 392 10.20 -10.25 26.52
CA SER A 392 8.86 -10.39 27.01
C SER A 392 8.93 -10.83 28.48
N ALA A 393 8.11 -10.26 29.33
CA ALA A 393 7.99 -10.58 30.76
C ALA A 393 7.65 -12.07 31.07
N LEU A 394 7.54 -12.90 30.05
CA LEU A 394 7.30 -14.35 30.12
C LEU A 394 8.54 -15.17 30.53
N LYS A 395 9.70 -14.55 30.73
CA LYS A 395 10.92 -15.30 31.16
C LYS A 395 11.05 -15.49 32.66
N ASP A 396 10.24 -14.80 33.47
CA ASP A 396 10.35 -14.89 34.92
C ASP A 396 9.34 -15.83 35.60
N GLU A 397 8.47 -16.51 34.80
CA GLU A 397 7.48 -17.47 35.33
C GLU A 397 7.62 -18.91 34.76
N LEU A 398 8.74 -19.26 34.13
CA LEU A 398 9.11 -20.62 33.76
C LEU A 398 10.46 -20.96 34.40
#